data_516d9d597597afb1beaaab483f15436e
#
_entry.id   516d9d597597afb1beaaab483f15436e
#
_cell.length_a   1.000
_cell.length_b   1.000
_cell.length_c   1.000
_cell.angle_alpha   90.00
_cell.angle_beta   90.00
_cell.angle_gamma   90.00
#
_symmetry.space_group_name_H-M   'P 1'
#
loop_
_entity.id
_entity.type
_entity.pdbx_description
1 polymer ?
#
loop_
_entity_poly.entity_id
_entity_poly.type
_entity_poly.pdbx_seq_one_letter_code
_entity_poly.pdbx_strand_id
1 'polypeptide(L)'
;MRDIKEILEDYPSLKLQYEQMENMSFVRLLLKKDQRKELDRIKKEMKDLIMTTEEYNNNFSDYGWIAYSLINVEFMKNANIIFKENGIEKAEDFISDYYKDNIKNTKRFIQYSTKEFRKRANIIDEAFEAYESEKYYSAITLFLTIADGVINDFTKNKGFFTEGVDLDCWDCLVECDKGLKKLKEIYNLPRKKTVENMVTMPYRNGILHGRDLNFGNKYVAGKCNVLLLAISEWIKSKNTEESRKDKYKKEANPPKLSENIKKLQETQDNRRIINRWTSKDIVIGKDIPITGIKEDYKQYDFIYNFVETLEIWKSKNYGELSKRFEILFNYETRDGFKPKRCRELFEKNILLEFELTNIIDQAICMKVIELNVQIQKENKVTNGKMKIGMVYEGKEDIFAIPEKNNGEWKIYPQDVSVLYE
;
A
#
# COMPACT_ATOMS: atom_id res chain seq x y z
N MET A 1 -9.02 14.66 -23.55
CA MET A 1 -9.19 14.08 -22.20
C MET A 1 -10.67 13.79 -22.04
N ARG A 2 -11.02 12.57 -21.60
CA ARG A 2 -12.42 12.17 -21.36
C ARG A 2 -13.06 13.08 -20.29
N ASP A 3 -14.37 13.25 -20.35
CA ASP A 3 -15.06 13.93 -19.25
C ASP A 3 -15.20 13.00 -18.03
N ILE A 4 -15.56 13.58 -16.88
CA ILE A 4 -15.62 12.82 -15.62
C ILE A 4 -16.66 11.69 -15.66
N LYS A 5 -17.75 11.85 -16.42
CA LYS A 5 -18.79 10.83 -16.51
C LYS A 5 -18.32 9.65 -17.34
N GLU A 6 -17.60 9.93 -18.44
CA GLU A 6 -16.98 8.89 -19.27
C GLU A 6 -15.93 8.10 -18.48
N ILE A 7 -15.11 8.77 -17.66
CA ILE A 7 -14.10 8.09 -16.82
C ILE A 7 -14.78 7.22 -15.77
N LEU A 8 -15.86 7.69 -15.16
CA LEU A 8 -16.57 6.96 -14.12
C LEU A 8 -17.25 5.67 -14.62
N GLU A 9 -17.48 5.51 -15.93
CA GLU A 9 -18.01 4.25 -16.48
C GLU A 9 -17.04 3.09 -16.26
N ASP A 10 -15.74 3.35 -16.18
CA ASP A 10 -14.71 2.32 -15.93
C ASP A 10 -14.67 1.88 -14.44
N TYR A 11 -15.27 2.70 -13.54
CA TYR A 11 -15.16 2.49 -12.09
C TYR A 11 -16.53 2.52 -11.40
N PRO A 12 -17.29 1.39 -11.45
CA PRO A 12 -18.66 1.34 -10.94
C PRO A 12 -18.86 1.80 -9.51
N SER A 13 -17.96 1.41 -8.58
CA SER A 13 -18.06 1.85 -7.17
C SER A 13 -17.82 3.35 -7.02
N LEU A 14 -16.87 3.90 -7.75
CA LEU A 14 -16.58 5.33 -7.74
C LEU A 14 -17.72 6.14 -8.38
N LYS A 15 -18.29 5.63 -9.48
CA LYS A 15 -19.48 6.18 -10.11
C LYS A 15 -20.64 6.27 -9.14
N LEU A 16 -20.92 5.17 -8.45
CA LEU A 16 -22.01 5.13 -7.46
C LEU A 16 -21.82 6.17 -6.35
N GLN A 17 -20.60 6.28 -5.80
CA GLN A 17 -20.29 7.29 -4.79
C GLN A 17 -20.45 8.73 -5.33
N TYR A 18 -20.01 8.97 -6.55
CA TYR A 18 -20.16 10.27 -7.20
C TYR A 18 -21.63 10.64 -7.40
N GLU A 19 -22.45 9.72 -7.91
CA GLU A 19 -23.90 9.90 -8.11
C GLU A 19 -24.62 10.14 -6.77
N GLN A 20 -24.27 9.41 -5.70
CA GLN A 20 -24.83 9.65 -4.37
C GLN A 20 -24.52 11.06 -3.87
N MET A 21 -23.30 11.57 -4.10
CA MET A 21 -22.94 12.95 -3.74
C MET A 21 -23.67 14.00 -4.62
N GLU A 22 -23.85 13.72 -5.92
CA GLU A 22 -24.66 14.59 -6.79
C GLU A 22 -26.11 14.67 -6.30
N ASN A 23 -26.71 13.53 -5.94
CA ASN A 23 -28.07 13.48 -5.39
C ASN A 23 -28.19 14.25 -4.06
N MET A 24 -27.17 14.25 -3.20
CA MET A 24 -27.15 15.10 -2.01
C MET A 24 -27.14 16.59 -2.33
N SER A 25 -26.66 16.99 -3.47
CA SER A 25 -26.69 18.38 -3.90
C SER A 25 -28.10 18.90 -4.17
N PHE A 26 -29.05 18.06 -4.56
CA PHE A 26 -30.46 18.44 -4.73
C PHE A 26 -31.14 18.79 -3.40
N VAL A 27 -30.68 18.20 -2.31
CA VAL A 27 -31.19 18.50 -0.95
C VAL A 27 -30.32 19.48 -0.17
N ARG A 28 -29.42 20.17 -0.86
CA ARG A 28 -28.46 21.12 -0.29
C ARG A 28 -29.13 22.19 0.60
N LEU A 29 -30.35 22.57 0.29
CA LEU A 29 -31.10 23.55 1.09
C LEU A 29 -31.44 23.04 2.49
N LEU A 30 -31.52 21.72 2.70
CA LEU A 30 -31.79 21.08 3.97
C LEU A 30 -30.52 20.92 4.84
N LEU A 31 -29.33 21.10 4.24
CA LEU A 31 -28.06 20.96 4.93
C LEU A 31 -27.69 22.25 5.66
N LYS A 32 -27.05 22.12 6.84
CA LYS A 32 -26.42 23.24 7.55
C LYS A 32 -25.27 23.83 6.74
N LYS A 33 -24.92 25.09 6.99
CA LYS A 33 -23.86 25.81 6.23
C LYS A 33 -22.53 25.04 6.19
N ASP A 34 -22.12 24.47 7.32
CA ASP A 34 -20.85 23.70 7.42
C ASP A 34 -20.94 22.38 6.65
N GLN A 35 -22.09 21.70 6.69
CA GLN A 35 -22.33 20.48 5.91
C GLN A 35 -22.27 20.72 4.39
N ARG A 36 -22.78 21.88 3.95
CA ARG A 36 -22.67 22.28 2.53
C ARG A 36 -21.23 22.47 2.10
N LYS A 37 -20.43 23.18 2.92
CA LYS A 37 -19.00 23.40 2.65
C LYS A 37 -18.24 22.06 2.58
N GLU A 38 -18.56 21.14 3.48
CA GLU A 38 -17.94 19.82 3.53
C GLU A 38 -18.29 18.98 2.30
N LEU A 39 -19.56 18.95 1.89
CA LEU A 39 -20.00 18.29 0.68
C LEU A 39 -19.29 18.84 -0.56
N ASP A 40 -19.23 20.18 -0.71
CA ASP A 40 -18.57 20.83 -1.84
C ASP A 40 -17.07 20.48 -1.88
N ARG A 41 -16.44 20.37 -0.71
CA ARG A 41 -15.03 19.99 -0.58
C ARG A 41 -14.79 18.53 -1.01
N ILE A 42 -15.58 17.60 -0.48
CA ILE A 42 -15.46 16.16 -0.82
C ILE A 42 -15.65 15.98 -2.34
N LYS A 43 -16.66 16.63 -2.92
CA LYS A 43 -16.90 16.60 -4.37
C LYS A 43 -15.71 17.12 -5.17
N LYS A 44 -15.13 18.23 -4.73
CA LYS A 44 -13.94 18.80 -5.36
C LYS A 44 -12.75 17.86 -5.28
N GLU A 45 -12.44 17.34 -4.08
CA GLU A 45 -11.33 16.41 -3.85
C GLU A 45 -11.47 15.13 -4.70
N MET A 46 -12.68 14.56 -4.77
CA MET A 46 -12.96 13.39 -5.60
C MET A 46 -12.79 13.68 -7.09
N LYS A 47 -13.32 14.81 -7.57
CA LYS A 47 -13.13 15.24 -8.95
C LYS A 47 -11.66 15.46 -9.27
N ASP A 48 -10.93 16.14 -8.40
CA ASP A 48 -9.50 16.42 -8.58
C ASP A 48 -8.69 15.11 -8.63
N LEU A 49 -9.01 14.13 -7.79
CA LEU A 49 -8.38 12.80 -7.80
C LEU A 49 -8.61 12.08 -9.13
N ILE A 50 -9.86 11.99 -9.59
CA ILE A 50 -10.23 11.29 -10.82
C ILE A 50 -9.53 11.94 -12.02
N MET A 51 -9.62 13.28 -12.14
CA MET A 51 -9.04 14.01 -13.27
C MET A 51 -7.50 13.97 -13.26
N THR A 52 -6.87 14.04 -12.08
CA THR A 52 -5.41 13.93 -11.95
C THR A 52 -4.91 12.55 -12.36
N THR A 53 -5.62 11.49 -11.97
CA THR A 53 -5.29 10.10 -12.32
C THR A 53 -5.44 9.84 -13.81
N GLU A 54 -6.53 10.29 -14.40
CA GLU A 54 -6.76 10.19 -15.85
C GLU A 54 -5.69 10.95 -16.63
N GLU A 55 -5.36 12.16 -16.21
CA GLU A 55 -4.32 12.97 -16.84
C GLU A 55 -2.93 12.31 -16.72
N TYR A 56 -2.60 11.75 -15.55
CA TYR A 56 -1.35 11.02 -15.34
C TYR A 56 -1.24 9.81 -16.28
N ASN A 57 -2.27 8.99 -16.37
CA ASN A 57 -2.28 7.85 -17.29
C ASN A 57 -2.23 8.30 -18.76
N ASN A 58 -2.90 9.38 -19.13
CA ASN A 58 -2.84 9.94 -20.48
C ASN A 58 -1.43 10.41 -20.87
N ASN A 59 -0.73 11.05 -19.94
CA ASN A 59 0.59 11.61 -20.19
C ASN A 59 1.69 10.53 -20.18
N PHE A 60 1.55 9.47 -19.38
CA PHE A 60 2.68 8.61 -19.03
C PHE A 60 2.53 7.13 -19.35
N SER A 61 1.33 6.61 -19.63
CA SER A 61 1.15 5.16 -19.86
C SER A 61 1.90 4.66 -21.10
N ASP A 62 2.00 5.45 -22.15
CA ASP A 62 2.79 5.14 -23.34
C ASP A 62 4.29 5.09 -23.07
N TYR A 63 4.72 5.73 -21.99
CA TYR A 63 6.11 5.70 -21.49
C TYR A 63 6.34 4.66 -20.40
N GLY A 64 5.35 3.78 -20.11
CA GLY A 64 5.49 2.69 -19.16
C GLY A 64 5.22 3.04 -17.69
N TRP A 65 4.65 4.21 -17.41
CA TRP A 65 4.23 4.63 -16.09
C TRP A 65 2.71 4.65 -16.00
N ILE A 66 2.14 3.98 -15.01
CA ILE A 66 0.70 3.92 -14.78
C ILE A 66 0.35 4.27 -13.34
N ALA A 67 -0.87 4.76 -13.13
CA ALA A 67 -1.40 4.98 -11.80
C ALA A 67 -1.84 3.65 -11.16
N TYR A 68 -1.74 3.58 -9.84
CA TYR A 68 -2.24 2.52 -8.97
C TYR A 68 -2.79 3.13 -7.67
N SER A 69 -3.62 2.41 -6.93
CA SER A 69 -4.43 3.00 -5.82
C SER A 69 -3.63 3.66 -4.70
N LEU A 70 -2.38 3.23 -4.48
CA LEU A 70 -1.52 3.78 -3.44
C LEU A 70 -0.59 4.90 -3.90
N ILE A 71 -0.67 5.31 -5.17
CA ILE A 71 0.16 6.41 -5.69
C ILE A 71 -0.27 7.73 -5.04
N ASN A 72 0.69 8.56 -4.68
CA ASN A 72 0.41 9.85 -4.08
C ASN A 72 -0.19 10.83 -5.10
N VAL A 73 -1.31 11.45 -4.77
CA VAL A 73 -2.03 12.39 -5.68
C VAL A 73 -1.19 13.62 -5.97
N GLU A 74 -0.51 14.19 -4.98
CA GLU A 74 0.33 15.37 -5.18
C GLU A 74 1.56 15.03 -6.04
N PHE A 75 2.09 13.82 -5.92
CA PHE A 75 3.13 13.33 -6.83
C PHE A 75 2.63 13.29 -8.29
N MET A 76 1.43 12.74 -8.55
CA MET A 76 0.85 12.71 -9.90
C MET A 76 0.61 14.13 -10.45
N LYS A 77 0.12 15.06 -9.62
CA LYS A 77 -0.05 16.47 -10.00
C LYS A 77 1.27 17.10 -10.41
N ASN A 78 2.30 16.92 -9.59
CA ASN A 78 3.63 17.48 -9.87
C ASN A 78 4.23 16.90 -11.15
N ALA A 79 4.10 15.58 -11.37
CA ALA A 79 4.54 14.94 -12.60
C ALA A 79 3.82 15.52 -13.84
N ASN A 80 2.50 15.71 -13.75
CA ASN A 80 1.70 16.34 -14.83
C ASN A 80 2.12 17.78 -15.11
N ILE A 81 2.42 18.57 -14.07
CA ILE A 81 2.90 19.96 -14.22
C ILE A 81 4.27 19.96 -14.92
N ILE A 82 5.22 19.14 -14.43
CA ILE A 82 6.56 19.05 -15.02
C ILE A 82 6.48 18.61 -16.49
N PHE A 83 5.61 17.65 -16.81
CA PHE A 83 5.39 17.21 -18.18
C PHE A 83 4.92 18.36 -19.10
N LYS A 84 3.97 19.16 -18.65
CA LYS A 84 3.44 20.30 -19.40
C LYS A 84 4.47 21.40 -19.62
N GLU A 85 5.28 21.68 -18.60
CA GLU A 85 6.21 22.80 -18.61
C GLU A 85 7.58 22.44 -19.22
N ASN A 86 8.04 21.21 -19.00
CA ASN A 86 9.43 20.81 -19.28
C ASN A 86 9.56 19.59 -20.20
N GLY A 87 8.41 18.96 -20.57
CA GLY A 87 8.39 17.78 -21.43
C GLY A 87 8.67 16.46 -20.71
N ILE A 88 8.65 15.38 -21.53
CA ILE A 88 8.68 14.01 -21.01
C ILE A 88 9.99 13.65 -20.32
N GLU A 89 11.15 14.11 -20.80
CA GLU A 89 12.44 13.75 -20.23
C GLU A 89 12.55 14.19 -18.76
N LYS A 90 12.16 15.44 -18.47
CA LYS A 90 12.18 15.97 -17.10
C LYS A 90 11.14 15.32 -16.20
N ALA A 91 9.97 14.99 -16.76
CA ALA A 91 8.94 14.28 -16.01
C ALA A 91 9.38 12.84 -15.67
N GLU A 92 10.02 12.12 -16.59
CA GLU A 92 10.56 10.78 -16.33
C GLU A 92 11.72 10.81 -15.30
N ASP A 93 12.56 11.86 -15.32
CA ASP A 93 13.56 12.08 -14.28
C ASP A 93 12.90 12.17 -12.90
N PHE A 94 11.92 13.07 -12.77
CA PHE A 94 11.17 13.26 -11.51
C PHE A 94 10.49 11.98 -11.03
N ILE A 95 9.82 11.25 -11.93
CA ILE A 95 9.13 10.00 -11.59
C ILE A 95 10.14 8.93 -11.17
N SER A 96 11.24 8.77 -11.90
CA SER A 96 12.27 7.76 -11.60
C SER A 96 12.94 8.02 -10.25
N ASP A 97 13.25 9.28 -9.94
CA ASP A 97 13.87 9.70 -8.69
C ASP A 97 12.91 9.47 -7.50
N TYR A 98 11.61 9.74 -7.67
CA TYR A 98 10.60 9.42 -6.64
C TYR A 98 10.61 7.93 -6.25
N TYR A 99 10.65 7.01 -7.23
CA TYR A 99 10.69 5.57 -6.92
C TYR A 99 12.02 5.13 -6.34
N LYS A 100 13.13 5.80 -6.69
CA LYS A 100 14.44 5.58 -6.08
C LYS A 100 14.46 6.00 -4.62
N ASP A 101 13.92 7.17 -4.30
CA ASP A 101 13.85 7.69 -2.93
C ASP A 101 12.91 6.88 -2.02
N ASN A 102 11.93 6.20 -2.61
CA ASN A 102 10.92 5.40 -1.91
C ASN A 102 11.18 3.88 -1.96
N ILE A 103 12.39 3.42 -2.29
CA ILE A 103 12.73 2.00 -2.45
C ILE A 103 12.29 1.16 -1.24
N LYS A 104 12.62 1.59 -0.03
CA LYS A 104 12.31 0.84 1.21
C LYS A 104 10.81 0.64 1.42
N ASN A 105 10.01 1.67 1.14
CA ASN A 105 8.56 1.61 1.26
C ASN A 105 7.95 0.71 0.19
N THR A 106 8.38 0.84 -1.06
CA THR A 106 7.88 0.04 -2.18
C THR A 106 8.27 -1.43 -2.04
N LYS A 107 9.53 -1.74 -1.66
CA LYS A 107 9.99 -3.10 -1.34
C LYS A 107 9.08 -3.76 -0.32
N ARG A 108 8.91 -3.12 0.84
CA ARG A 108 8.10 -3.63 1.94
C ARG A 108 6.66 -3.90 1.50
N PHE A 109 6.06 -2.94 0.79
CA PHE A 109 4.70 -3.08 0.28
C PHE A 109 4.58 -4.27 -0.67
N ILE A 110 5.49 -4.43 -1.63
CA ILE A 110 5.48 -5.52 -2.61
C ILE A 110 5.68 -6.86 -1.92
N GLN A 111 6.71 -7.00 -1.09
CA GLN A 111 7.12 -8.26 -0.46
C GLN A 111 5.98 -8.90 0.36
N TYR A 112 5.19 -8.07 1.05
CA TYR A 112 4.12 -8.55 1.93
C TYR A 112 2.71 -8.41 1.34
N SER A 113 2.58 -8.01 0.09
CA SER A 113 1.29 -7.71 -0.53
C SER A 113 0.39 -8.92 -0.69
N THR A 114 0.93 -10.02 -1.22
CA THR A 114 0.18 -11.25 -1.48
C THR A 114 1.04 -12.49 -1.20
N LYS A 115 0.42 -13.68 -1.13
CA LYS A 115 1.15 -14.94 -0.89
C LYS A 115 2.14 -15.27 -2.01
N GLU A 116 1.83 -14.86 -3.26
CA GLU A 116 2.69 -15.10 -4.43
C GLU A 116 3.98 -14.28 -4.33
N PHE A 117 3.89 -13.02 -3.85
CA PHE A 117 5.05 -12.18 -3.58
C PHE A 117 5.85 -12.69 -2.38
N ARG A 118 5.18 -13.05 -1.28
CA ARG A 118 5.87 -13.59 -0.08
C ARG A 118 6.71 -14.84 -0.37
N LYS A 119 6.27 -15.72 -1.25
CA LYS A 119 7.07 -16.88 -1.69
C LYS A 119 8.40 -16.50 -2.34
N ARG A 120 8.51 -15.25 -2.82
CA ARG A 120 9.68 -14.71 -3.52
C ARG A 120 10.44 -13.67 -2.69
N ALA A 121 10.25 -13.69 -1.35
CA ALA A 121 10.84 -12.70 -0.46
C ALA A 121 12.34 -12.50 -0.71
N ASN A 122 13.12 -13.57 -0.75
CA ASN A 122 14.57 -13.50 -0.96
C ASN A 122 14.94 -12.90 -2.33
N ILE A 123 14.21 -13.27 -3.41
CA ILE A 123 14.46 -12.72 -4.75
C ILE A 123 14.10 -11.22 -4.78
N ILE A 124 13.04 -10.83 -4.06
CA ILE A 124 12.63 -9.43 -3.93
C ILE A 124 13.69 -8.66 -3.15
N ASP A 125 14.25 -9.23 -2.08
CA ASP A 125 15.32 -8.61 -1.30
C ASP A 125 16.54 -8.32 -2.18
N GLU A 126 17.04 -9.30 -2.92
CA GLU A 126 18.16 -9.14 -3.85
C GLU A 126 17.86 -8.12 -4.96
N ALA A 127 16.64 -8.14 -5.52
CA ALA A 127 16.24 -7.21 -6.58
C ALA A 127 16.25 -5.75 -6.08
N PHE A 128 15.72 -5.50 -4.88
CA PHE A 128 15.68 -4.17 -4.31
C PHE A 128 17.03 -3.70 -3.79
N GLU A 129 17.89 -4.58 -3.25
CA GLU A 129 19.27 -4.26 -2.89
C GLU A 129 20.08 -3.88 -4.13
N ALA A 130 19.90 -4.60 -5.25
CA ALA A 130 20.51 -4.25 -6.51
C ALA A 130 20.00 -2.89 -7.02
N TYR A 131 18.70 -2.59 -6.85
CA TYR A 131 18.12 -1.31 -7.25
C TYR A 131 18.66 -0.16 -6.40
N GLU A 132 18.72 -0.31 -5.08
CA GLU A 132 19.29 0.68 -4.15
C GLU A 132 20.80 0.95 -4.45
N SER A 133 21.53 -0.11 -4.81
CA SER A 133 22.96 -0.05 -5.17
C SER A 133 23.21 0.35 -6.64
N GLU A 134 22.19 0.78 -7.37
CA GLU A 134 22.26 1.17 -8.81
C GLU A 134 22.77 0.06 -9.75
N LYS A 135 22.71 -1.22 -9.31
CA LYS A 135 23.00 -2.38 -10.14
C LYS A 135 21.79 -2.72 -11.02
N TYR A 136 21.40 -1.77 -11.87
CA TYR A 136 20.13 -1.79 -12.59
C TYR A 136 19.95 -3.02 -13.49
N TYR A 137 21.00 -3.54 -14.14
CA TYR A 137 20.91 -4.76 -14.94
C TYR A 137 20.36 -5.94 -14.12
N SER A 138 20.90 -6.15 -12.93
CA SER A 138 20.46 -7.22 -12.02
C SER A 138 19.04 -6.95 -11.51
N ALA A 139 18.78 -5.74 -11.01
CA ALA A 139 17.46 -5.34 -10.48
C ALA A 139 16.34 -5.56 -11.50
N ILE A 140 16.52 -5.07 -12.74
CA ILE A 140 15.53 -5.15 -13.81
C ILE A 140 15.25 -6.61 -14.19
N THR A 141 16.29 -7.42 -14.35
CA THR A 141 16.13 -8.84 -14.70
C THR A 141 15.34 -9.59 -13.62
N LEU A 142 15.65 -9.35 -12.34
CA LEU A 142 14.93 -9.93 -11.21
C LEU A 142 13.48 -9.44 -11.14
N PHE A 143 13.23 -8.15 -11.33
CA PHE A 143 11.87 -7.59 -11.33
C PHE A 143 10.99 -8.21 -12.41
N LEU A 144 11.50 -8.38 -13.63
CA LEU A 144 10.77 -9.03 -14.72
C LEU A 144 10.48 -10.50 -14.40
N THR A 145 11.43 -11.22 -13.80
CA THR A 145 11.27 -12.60 -13.35
C THR A 145 10.21 -12.72 -12.25
N ILE A 146 10.22 -11.80 -11.28
CA ILE A 146 9.23 -11.74 -10.21
C ILE A 146 7.83 -11.49 -10.79
N ALA A 147 7.69 -10.51 -11.69
CA ALA A 147 6.41 -10.17 -12.33
C ALA A 147 5.78 -11.38 -13.04
N ASP A 148 6.57 -12.09 -13.84
CA ASP A 148 6.10 -13.26 -14.57
C ASP A 148 5.72 -14.41 -13.64
N GLY A 149 6.60 -14.72 -12.69
CA GLY A 149 6.39 -15.80 -11.75
C GLY A 149 5.22 -15.59 -10.78
N VAL A 150 4.99 -14.36 -10.32
CA VAL A 150 3.86 -14.02 -9.43
C VAL A 150 2.52 -14.24 -10.14
N ILE A 151 2.38 -13.76 -11.38
CA ILE A 151 1.16 -13.96 -12.17
C ILE A 151 0.98 -15.43 -12.52
N ASN A 152 2.06 -16.15 -12.89
CA ASN A 152 2.00 -17.58 -13.17
C ASN A 152 1.44 -18.38 -11.98
N ASP A 153 1.93 -18.13 -10.77
CA ASP A 153 1.43 -18.78 -9.55
C ASP A 153 -0.04 -18.44 -9.27
N PHE A 154 -0.43 -17.18 -9.50
CA PHE A 154 -1.79 -16.72 -9.27
C PHE A 154 -2.79 -17.32 -10.25
N THR A 155 -2.47 -17.30 -11.55
CA THR A 155 -3.32 -17.83 -12.62
C THR A 155 -3.23 -19.34 -12.79
N LYS A 156 -2.25 -19.96 -12.12
CA LYS A 156 -1.90 -21.41 -12.14
C LYS A 156 -1.31 -21.94 -13.45
N ASN A 157 -1.12 -21.12 -14.49
CA ASN A 157 -0.55 -21.63 -15.75
C ASN A 157 0.02 -20.56 -16.69
N LYS A 158 -0.22 -19.26 -16.46
CA LYS A 158 0.19 -18.23 -17.42
C LYS A 158 0.91 -17.10 -16.70
N GLY A 159 2.15 -16.83 -17.07
CA GLY A 159 2.88 -15.66 -16.60
C GLY A 159 2.34 -14.36 -17.18
N PHE A 160 2.80 -13.22 -16.64
CA PHE A 160 2.34 -11.90 -17.05
C PHE A 160 2.54 -11.65 -18.55
N PHE A 161 3.65 -12.10 -19.09
CA PHE A 161 4.03 -11.86 -20.49
C PHE A 161 3.48 -12.90 -21.47
N THR A 162 2.74 -13.91 -20.99
CA THR A 162 2.18 -14.98 -21.82
C THR A 162 0.98 -14.47 -22.62
N GLU A 163 0.85 -14.91 -23.87
CA GLU A 163 -0.36 -14.67 -24.66
C GLU A 163 -1.59 -15.26 -23.99
N GLY A 164 -2.72 -14.52 -24.05
CA GLY A 164 -4.00 -14.97 -23.50
C GLY A 164 -4.04 -15.06 -21.98
N VAL A 165 -3.12 -14.41 -21.23
CA VAL A 165 -3.34 -14.17 -19.81
C VAL A 165 -4.48 -13.17 -19.66
N ASP A 166 -5.48 -13.54 -18.86
CA ASP A 166 -6.62 -12.67 -18.53
C ASP A 166 -6.23 -11.72 -17.40
N LEU A 167 -6.21 -10.43 -17.69
CA LEU A 167 -5.93 -9.34 -16.74
C LEU A 167 -7.20 -8.57 -16.37
N ASP A 168 -8.38 -8.98 -16.86
CA ASP A 168 -9.64 -8.32 -16.53
C ASP A 168 -9.90 -8.39 -15.02
N CYS A 169 -10.35 -7.28 -14.45
CA CYS A 169 -10.67 -7.18 -13.04
C CYS A 169 -11.72 -6.09 -12.82
N TRP A 170 -12.88 -6.46 -12.32
CA TRP A 170 -13.96 -5.52 -12.09
C TRP A 170 -13.55 -4.42 -11.10
N ASP A 171 -13.81 -3.16 -11.48
CA ASP A 171 -13.61 -1.98 -10.63
C ASP A 171 -12.19 -1.87 -10.06
N CYS A 172 -11.19 -2.02 -10.92
CA CYS A 172 -9.78 -2.04 -10.57
C CYS A 172 -9.02 -0.96 -11.36
N LEU A 173 -8.34 -0.04 -10.66
CA LEU A 173 -7.66 1.09 -11.28
C LEU A 173 -6.60 0.66 -12.31
N VAL A 174 -5.82 -0.36 -11.98
CA VAL A 174 -4.73 -0.84 -12.86
C VAL A 174 -5.21 -1.69 -14.03
N GLU A 175 -6.51 -2.03 -14.09
CA GLU A 175 -7.11 -2.80 -15.21
C GLU A 175 -7.54 -1.92 -16.36
N CYS A 176 -7.68 -0.60 -16.16
CA CYS A 176 -8.10 0.32 -17.23
C CYS A 176 -7.25 0.17 -18.51
N ASP A 177 -7.76 0.66 -19.63
CA ASP A 177 -7.10 0.55 -20.97
C ASP A 177 -5.64 1.02 -20.98
N LYS A 178 -5.31 1.98 -20.09
CA LYS A 178 -3.96 2.54 -19.91
C LYS A 178 -3.20 1.93 -18.74
N GLY A 179 -3.66 0.80 -18.21
CA GLY A 179 -3.10 0.11 -17.06
C GLY A 179 -2.19 -1.07 -17.44
N LEU A 180 -2.36 -2.19 -16.73
CA LEU A 180 -1.52 -3.40 -16.89
C LEU A 180 -1.55 -4.00 -18.31
N LYS A 181 -2.70 -3.94 -18.99
CA LYS A 181 -2.82 -4.41 -20.39
C LYS A 181 -1.88 -3.63 -21.30
N LYS A 182 -1.85 -2.30 -21.14
CA LYS A 182 -0.96 -1.41 -21.89
C LYS A 182 0.52 -1.71 -21.60
N LEU A 183 0.88 -1.87 -20.33
CA LEU A 183 2.26 -2.24 -19.96
C LEU A 183 2.65 -3.59 -20.58
N LYS A 184 1.75 -4.59 -20.55
CA LYS A 184 2.01 -5.89 -21.16
C LYS A 184 2.27 -5.78 -22.67
N GLU A 185 1.45 -5.02 -23.39
CA GLU A 185 1.64 -4.79 -24.82
C GLU A 185 3.00 -4.17 -25.12
N ILE A 186 3.36 -3.07 -24.42
CA ILE A 186 4.63 -2.38 -24.66
C ILE A 186 5.82 -3.25 -24.31
N TYR A 187 5.79 -3.92 -23.15
CA TYR A 187 6.93 -4.70 -22.65
C TYR A 187 7.15 -5.98 -23.44
N ASN A 188 6.12 -6.49 -24.11
CA ASN A 188 6.20 -7.65 -25.02
C ASN A 188 6.59 -7.32 -26.46
N LEU A 189 6.80 -6.04 -26.81
CA LEU A 189 7.18 -5.68 -28.17
C LEU A 189 8.40 -6.49 -28.64
N PRO A 190 8.32 -7.11 -29.82
CA PRO A 190 9.42 -7.95 -30.32
C PRO A 190 10.63 -7.11 -30.71
N ARG A 191 11.81 -7.61 -30.38
CA ARG A 191 13.09 -6.99 -30.75
C ARG A 191 13.76 -7.84 -31.83
N LYS A 192 13.79 -7.35 -33.05
CA LYS A 192 14.36 -8.11 -34.23
C LYS A 192 15.87 -8.01 -34.31
N LYS A 193 16.48 -6.94 -33.80
CA LYS A 193 17.91 -6.66 -33.87
C LYS A 193 18.47 -6.34 -32.50
N THR A 194 19.77 -6.53 -32.31
CA THR A 194 20.50 -6.07 -31.13
C THR A 194 20.54 -4.54 -31.13
N VAL A 195 20.26 -3.92 -29.97
CA VAL A 195 20.22 -2.49 -29.74
C VAL A 195 21.27 -2.15 -28.70
N GLU A 196 22.26 -1.34 -29.09
CA GLU A 196 23.34 -0.87 -28.23
C GLU A 196 23.04 0.48 -27.57
N ASN A 197 22.16 1.27 -28.18
CA ASN A 197 21.72 2.53 -27.61
C ASN A 197 20.94 2.32 -26.31
N MET A 198 20.95 3.33 -25.43
CA MET A 198 20.17 3.33 -24.21
C MET A 198 18.68 3.11 -24.53
N VAL A 199 18.05 2.17 -23.86
CA VAL A 199 16.61 1.94 -23.89
C VAL A 199 16.02 2.41 -22.56
N THR A 200 14.86 3.04 -22.62
CA THR A 200 14.16 3.55 -21.44
C THR A 200 12.91 2.73 -21.09
N MET A 201 12.63 1.69 -21.86
CA MET A 201 11.49 0.79 -21.68
C MET A 201 11.93 -0.62 -21.33
N PRO A 202 11.26 -1.33 -20.43
CA PRO A 202 11.59 -2.70 -20.06
C PRO A 202 11.06 -3.71 -21.11
N TYR A 203 11.60 -3.67 -22.32
CA TYR A 203 11.27 -4.63 -23.36
C TYR A 203 11.73 -6.04 -22.96
N ARG A 204 10.84 -6.80 -22.35
CA ARG A 204 11.14 -8.11 -21.75
C ARG A 204 11.87 -9.04 -22.73
N ASN A 205 11.38 -9.12 -23.96
CA ASN A 205 12.01 -10.00 -24.96
C ASN A 205 13.42 -9.51 -25.35
N GLY A 206 13.61 -8.20 -25.48
CA GLY A 206 14.93 -7.62 -25.75
C GLY A 206 15.92 -7.87 -24.61
N ILE A 207 15.49 -7.65 -23.39
CA ILE A 207 16.31 -7.80 -22.18
C ILE A 207 16.69 -9.27 -21.93
N LEU A 208 15.69 -10.17 -21.81
CA LEU A 208 15.94 -11.56 -21.42
C LEU A 208 16.58 -12.40 -22.53
N HIS A 209 16.47 -11.99 -23.80
CA HIS A 209 17.17 -12.62 -24.92
C HIS A 209 18.48 -11.93 -25.29
N GLY A 210 18.94 -10.94 -24.50
CA GLY A 210 20.22 -10.27 -24.70
C GLY A 210 20.31 -9.43 -25.97
N ARG A 211 19.20 -8.89 -26.46
CA ARG A 211 19.15 -8.02 -27.65
C ARG A 211 19.19 -6.53 -27.30
N ASP A 212 18.62 -6.12 -26.20
CA ASP A 212 18.74 -4.75 -25.67
C ASP A 212 19.93 -4.74 -24.70
N LEU A 213 21.06 -4.14 -25.10
CA LEU A 213 22.29 -4.23 -24.33
C LEU A 213 22.43 -3.11 -23.28
N ASN A 214 21.79 -1.97 -23.50
CA ASN A 214 21.91 -0.79 -22.62
C ASN A 214 20.57 -0.45 -21.95
N PHE A 215 20.04 -1.41 -21.18
CA PHE A 215 18.79 -1.25 -20.41
C PHE A 215 19.04 -0.93 -18.92
N GLY A 216 20.28 -0.98 -18.46
CA GLY A 216 20.65 -0.82 -17.05
C GLY A 216 20.60 0.63 -16.57
N ASN A 217 19.41 1.20 -16.40
CA ASN A 217 19.23 2.58 -15.96
C ASN A 217 18.02 2.75 -15.02
N LYS A 218 17.95 3.91 -14.35
CA LYS A 218 16.89 4.23 -13.35
C LYS A 218 15.48 4.21 -13.94
N TYR A 219 15.33 4.57 -15.22
CA TYR A 219 14.01 4.61 -15.86
C TYR A 219 13.41 3.22 -16.01
N VAL A 220 14.19 2.28 -16.56
CA VAL A 220 13.74 0.90 -16.75
C VAL A 220 13.49 0.22 -15.39
N ALA A 221 14.37 0.44 -14.41
CA ALA A 221 14.21 -0.12 -13.06
C ALA A 221 12.96 0.42 -12.36
N GLY A 222 12.71 1.73 -12.43
CA GLY A 222 11.52 2.37 -11.88
C GLY A 222 10.23 1.85 -12.50
N LYS A 223 10.19 1.68 -13.83
CA LYS A 223 9.04 1.11 -14.56
C LYS A 223 8.77 -0.34 -14.17
N CYS A 224 9.81 -1.15 -13.96
CA CYS A 224 9.65 -2.51 -13.44
C CYS A 224 9.12 -2.51 -11.99
N ASN A 225 9.54 -1.55 -11.16
CA ASN A 225 9.00 -1.40 -9.81
C ASN A 225 7.50 -1.04 -9.85
N VAL A 226 7.08 -0.09 -10.70
CA VAL A 226 5.66 0.23 -10.94
C VAL A 226 4.87 -0.98 -11.40
N LEU A 227 5.42 -1.79 -12.31
CA LEU A 227 4.79 -3.04 -12.74
C LEU A 227 4.49 -3.98 -11.55
N LEU A 228 5.45 -4.16 -10.63
CA LEU A 228 5.23 -5.02 -9.45
C LEU A 228 4.15 -4.46 -8.52
N LEU A 229 4.11 -3.13 -8.32
CA LEU A 229 3.06 -2.45 -7.54
C LEU A 229 1.68 -2.65 -8.18
N ALA A 230 1.58 -2.48 -9.49
CA ALA A 230 0.34 -2.68 -10.23
C ALA A 230 -0.14 -4.15 -10.22
N ILE A 231 0.77 -5.10 -10.36
CA ILE A 231 0.45 -6.54 -10.23
C ILE A 231 -0.05 -6.86 -8.82
N SER A 232 0.59 -6.29 -7.80
CA SER A 232 0.16 -6.45 -6.40
C SER A 232 -1.28 -5.97 -6.19
N GLU A 233 -1.62 -4.81 -6.73
CA GLU A 233 -2.98 -4.26 -6.67
C GLU A 233 -3.98 -5.15 -7.43
N TRP A 234 -3.62 -5.56 -8.65
CA TRP A 234 -4.47 -6.42 -9.47
C TRP A 234 -4.81 -7.74 -8.76
N ILE A 235 -3.82 -8.44 -8.17
CA ILE A 235 -4.05 -9.69 -7.42
C ILE A 235 -4.97 -9.45 -6.22
N LYS A 236 -4.75 -8.38 -5.44
CA LYS A 236 -5.63 -8.02 -4.32
C LYS A 236 -7.05 -7.75 -4.78
N SER A 237 -7.20 -7.02 -5.88
CA SER A 237 -8.50 -6.71 -6.47
C SER A 237 -9.22 -7.94 -6.98
N LYS A 238 -8.52 -8.88 -7.60
CA LYS A 238 -9.07 -10.18 -8.02
C LYS A 238 -9.52 -11.02 -6.83
N ASN A 239 -8.71 -11.12 -5.78
CA ASN A 239 -9.05 -11.88 -4.58
C ASN A 239 -10.29 -11.33 -3.85
N THR A 240 -10.59 -10.06 -3.99
CA THR A 240 -11.72 -9.39 -3.34
C THR A 240 -12.88 -9.07 -4.28
N GLU A 241 -12.81 -9.44 -5.54
CA GLU A 241 -13.75 -9.03 -6.58
C GLU A 241 -15.20 -9.36 -6.22
N GLU A 242 -15.50 -10.60 -5.83
CA GLU A 242 -16.85 -11.02 -5.46
C GLU A 242 -17.38 -10.23 -4.25
N SER A 243 -16.57 -10.06 -3.22
CA SER A 243 -16.99 -9.30 -2.04
C SER A 243 -17.20 -7.80 -2.34
N ARG A 244 -16.43 -7.23 -3.28
CA ARG A 244 -16.62 -5.85 -3.75
C ARG A 244 -17.91 -5.72 -4.57
N LYS A 245 -18.20 -6.68 -5.46
CA LYS A 245 -19.48 -6.76 -6.20
C LYS A 245 -20.69 -6.87 -5.26
N ASP A 246 -20.60 -7.69 -4.22
CA ASP A 246 -21.69 -7.82 -3.23
C ASP A 246 -21.88 -6.53 -2.40
N LYS A 247 -20.79 -5.87 -2.02
CA LYS A 247 -20.85 -4.57 -1.37
C LYS A 247 -21.50 -3.53 -2.29
N TYR A 248 -21.07 -3.45 -3.55
CA TYR A 248 -21.65 -2.56 -4.56
C TYR A 248 -23.16 -2.78 -4.72
N LYS A 249 -23.62 -4.04 -4.84
CA LYS A 249 -25.07 -4.35 -4.94
C LYS A 249 -25.87 -3.87 -3.72
N LYS A 250 -25.29 -3.96 -2.53
CA LYS A 250 -25.92 -3.45 -1.29
C LYS A 250 -25.97 -1.93 -1.27
N GLU A 251 -24.88 -1.27 -1.70
CA GLU A 251 -24.77 0.18 -1.71
C GLU A 251 -25.51 0.85 -2.88
N ALA A 252 -25.82 0.11 -3.96
CA ALA A 252 -26.60 0.61 -5.09
C ALA A 252 -28.07 0.89 -4.74
N ASN A 253 -28.58 0.34 -3.63
CA ASN A 253 -29.84 0.80 -3.05
C ASN A 253 -29.59 2.18 -2.41
N PRO A 254 -30.25 3.25 -2.89
CA PRO A 254 -29.96 4.59 -2.39
C PRO A 254 -30.22 4.66 -0.89
N PRO A 255 -29.21 5.02 -0.08
CA PRO A 255 -29.38 5.17 1.34
C PRO A 255 -30.37 6.30 1.61
N LYS A 256 -31.12 6.19 2.70
CA LYS A 256 -32.05 7.25 3.10
C LYS A 256 -31.28 8.56 3.27
N LEU A 257 -31.92 9.67 2.87
CA LEU A 257 -31.32 11.01 3.02
C LEU A 257 -30.77 11.26 4.42
N SER A 258 -31.48 10.80 5.45
CA SER A 258 -31.06 10.91 6.85
C SER A 258 -29.73 10.19 7.13
N GLU A 259 -29.47 9.06 6.49
CA GLU A 259 -28.24 8.29 6.62
C GLU A 259 -27.06 9.01 5.95
N ASN A 260 -27.30 9.61 4.77
CA ASN A 260 -26.29 10.41 4.08
C ASN A 260 -25.92 11.68 4.86
N ILE A 261 -26.92 12.36 5.46
CA ILE A 261 -26.66 13.51 6.33
C ILE A 261 -25.85 13.09 7.56
N LYS A 262 -26.16 11.93 8.15
CA LYS A 262 -25.42 11.40 9.29
C LYS A 262 -23.96 11.09 8.91
N LYS A 263 -23.72 10.40 7.78
CA LYS A 263 -22.36 10.12 7.27
C LYS A 263 -21.57 11.41 7.02
N LEU A 264 -22.20 12.42 6.45
CA LEU A 264 -21.56 13.72 6.23
C LEU A 264 -21.17 14.41 7.55
N GLN A 265 -22.04 14.34 8.56
CA GLN A 265 -21.75 14.87 9.89
C GLN A 265 -20.60 14.09 10.56
N GLU A 266 -20.60 12.77 10.49
CA GLU A 266 -19.52 11.92 10.99
C GLU A 266 -18.17 12.25 10.34
N THR A 267 -18.15 12.45 9.02
CA THR A 267 -16.95 12.85 8.27
C THR A 267 -16.44 14.21 8.74
N GLN A 268 -17.35 15.17 8.95
CA GLN A 268 -17.01 16.50 9.44
C GLN A 268 -16.42 16.46 10.86
N ASP A 269 -17.02 15.66 11.74
CA ASP A 269 -16.56 15.50 13.13
C ASP A 269 -15.18 14.82 13.17
N ASN A 270 -14.98 13.75 12.38
CA ASN A 270 -13.68 13.08 12.24
C ASN A 270 -12.60 14.08 11.81
N ARG A 271 -12.89 14.91 10.83
CA ARG A 271 -11.95 15.91 10.33
C ARG A 271 -11.62 16.98 11.37
N ARG A 272 -12.61 17.42 12.18
CA ARG A 272 -12.35 18.35 13.27
C ARG A 272 -11.36 17.76 14.29
N ILE A 273 -11.51 16.49 14.61
CA ILE A 273 -10.61 15.78 15.54
C ILE A 273 -9.21 15.67 14.92
N ILE A 274 -9.11 15.21 13.66
CA ILE A 274 -7.83 15.05 12.95
C ILE A 274 -7.10 16.39 12.84
N ASN A 275 -7.79 17.48 12.50
CA ASN A 275 -7.18 18.80 12.36
C ASN A 275 -6.73 19.44 13.67
N ARG A 276 -7.26 18.98 14.81
CA ARG A 276 -6.84 19.43 16.16
C ARG A 276 -5.71 18.58 16.72
N TRP A 277 -5.52 17.40 16.14
CA TRP A 277 -4.45 16.52 16.58
C TRP A 277 -3.08 17.12 16.27
N THR A 278 -2.18 16.98 17.21
CA THR A 278 -0.76 17.33 17.05
C THR A 278 0.08 16.15 17.52
N SER A 279 1.16 15.87 16.80
CA SER A 279 2.14 14.85 17.20
C SER A 279 2.68 15.17 18.60
N LYS A 280 2.76 14.14 19.44
CA LYS A 280 3.37 14.23 20.77
C LYS A 280 4.82 13.79 20.66
N ASP A 281 5.73 14.61 21.17
CA ASP A 281 7.12 14.24 21.34
C ASP A 281 7.26 13.50 22.67
N ILE A 282 7.57 12.20 22.62
CA ILE A 282 7.70 11.33 23.79
C ILE A 282 9.16 10.96 23.95
N VAL A 283 9.79 11.48 24.99
CA VAL A 283 11.21 11.28 25.27
C VAL A 283 11.42 10.03 26.13
N ILE A 284 11.98 9.01 25.54
CA ILE A 284 12.33 7.75 26.23
C ILE A 284 13.42 8.03 27.25
N GLY A 285 13.27 7.46 28.47
CA GLY A 285 14.15 7.71 29.61
C GLY A 285 13.76 8.92 30.45
N LYS A 286 12.83 9.77 29.97
CA LYS A 286 12.29 10.91 30.70
C LYS A 286 10.79 10.81 30.93
N ASP A 287 10.02 10.72 29.85
CA ASP A 287 8.56 10.65 29.91
C ASP A 287 8.07 9.22 30.11
N ILE A 288 8.83 8.26 29.63
CA ILE A 288 8.60 6.81 29.78
C ILE A 288 9.92 6.09 30.04
N PRO A 289 9.92 4.94 30.72
CA PRO A 289 11.13 4.14 30.90
C PRO A 289 11.62 3.52 29.58
N ILE A 290 12.92 3.24 29.51
CA ILE A 290 13.55 2.55 28.36
C ILE A 290 13.06 1.10 28.26
N THR A 291 12.91 0.43 29.39
CA THR A 291 12.36 -0.93 29.55
C THR A 291 11.51 -0.98 30.80
N GLY A 292 10.55 -1.89 30.86
CA GLY A 292 9.63 -1.99 31.99
C GLY A 292 8.50 -2.98 31.71
N ILE A 293 7.54 -3.02 32.61
CA ILE A 293 6.26 -3.74 32.45
C ILE A 293 5.19 -2.79 31.91
N LYS A 294 4.12 -3.35 31.36
CA LYS A 294 3.04 -2.53 30.74
C LYS A 294 2.47 -1.46 31.66
N GLU A 295 2.42 -1.72 32.96
CA GLU A 295 1.93 -0.79 33.97
C GLU A 295 2.72 0.53 34.04
N ASP A 296 4.00 0.50 33.67
CA ASP A 296 4.88 1.68 33.66
C ASP A 296 4.54 2.66 32.50
N TYR A 297 3.71 2.23 31.55
CA TYR A 297 3.36 2.97 30.35
C TYR A 297 1.89 3.39 30.26
N LYS A 298 1.13 3.30 31.36
CA LYS A 298 -0.33 3.57 31.40
C LYS A 298 -0.75 4.95 30.88
N GLN A 299 0.14 5.92 30.89
CA GLN A 299 -0.13 7.26 30.39
C GLN A 299 -0.28 7.35 28.86
N TYR A 300 0.15 6.31 28.12
CA TYR A 300 0.07 6.22 26.66
C TYR A 300 -0.48 4.85 26.24
N ASP A 301 -1.77 4.80 25.93
CA ASP A 301 -2.49 3.56 25.63
C ASP A 301 -1.81 2.70 24.56
N PHE A 302 -1.24 3.29 23.51
CA PHE A 302 -0.59 2.52 22.45
C PHE A 302 0.72 1.89 22.93
N ILE A 303 1.48 2.55 23.81
CA ILE A 303 2.72 1.97 24.38
C ILE A 303 2.35 0.88 25.37
N TYR A 304 1.34 1.11 26.21
CA TYR A 304 0.80 0.11 27.12
C TYR A 304 0.42 -1.17 26.37
N ASN A 305 -0.38 -1.05 25.29
CA ASN A 305 -0.78 -2.19 24.44
C ASN A 305 0.42 -2.85 23.74
N PHE A 306 1.40 -2.05 23.33
CA PHE A 306 2.61 -2.57 22.72
C PHE A 306 3.44 -3.41 23.70
N VAL A 307 3.73 -2.87 24.89
CA VAL A 307 4.49 -3.57 25.92
C VAL A 307 3.72 -4.80 26.42
N GLU A 308 2.41 -4.72 26.57
CA GLU A 308 1.56 -5.90 26.84
C GLU A 308 1.74 -6.99 25.77
N THR A 309 1.85 -6.59 24.50
CA THR A 309 2.10 -7.53 23.41
C THR A 309 3.47 -8.20 23.54
N LEU A 310 4.52 -7.47 23.97
CA LEU A 310 5.83 -8.04 24.24
C LEU A 310 5.82 -9.00 25.45
N GLU A 311 5.05 -8.70 26.50
CA GLU A 311 4.84 -9.59 27.65
C GLU A 311 4.12 -10.89 27.24
N ILE A 312 3.10 -10.79 26.40
CA ILE A 312 2.39 -11.94 25.83
C ILE A 312 3.35 -12.81 25.00
N TRP A 313 4.25 -12.19 24.22
CA TRP A 313 5.30 -12.91 23.50
C TRP A 313 6.25 -13.64 24.43
N LYS A 314 6.78 -12.96 25.46
CA LYS A 314 7.64 -13.58 26.50
C LYS A 314 6.95 -14.75 27.20
N SER A 315 5.64 -14.64 27.46
CA SER A 315 4.86 -15.72 28.11
C SER A 315 4.48 -16.87 27.18
N LYS A 316 4.85 -16.81 25.89
CA LYS A 316 4.55 -17.81 24.86
C LYS A 316 3.05 -18.07 24.66
N ASN A 317 2.21 -17.10 24.96
CA ASN A 317 0.76 -17.20 24.74
C ASN A 317 0.41 -16.80 23.29
N TYR A 318 0.69 -17.70 22.36
CA TYR A 318 0.52 -17.43 20.91
C TYR A 318 -0.94 -17.22 20.50
N GLY A 319 -1.90 -17.74 21.27
CA GLY A 319 -3.31 -17.49 21.05
C GLY A 319 -3.69 -16.02 21.28
N GLU A 320 -3.26 -15.44 22.40
CA GLU A 320 -3.46 -14.03 22.70
C GLU A 320 -2.57 -13.14 21.82
N LEU A 321 -1.32 -13.55 21.57
CA LEU A 321 -0.40 -12.82 20.70
C LEU A 321 -0.98 -12.63 19.30
N SER A 322 -1.63 -13.65 18.75
CA SER A 322 -2.22 -13.59 17.42
C SER A 322 -3.32 -12.54 17.30
N LYS A 323 -4.01 -12.20 18.38
CA LYS A 323 -5.07 -11.19 18.43
C LYS A 323 -4.51 -9.74 18.41
N ARG A 324 -3.21 -9.57 18.63
CA ARG A 324 -2.56 -8.25 18.67
C ARG A 324 -2.16 -7.72 17.30
N PHE A 325 -2.38 -8.51 16.25
CA PHE A 325 -2.08 -8.12 14.87
C PHE A 325 -3.33 -7.63 14.15
N GLU A 326 -3.15 -6.62 13.29
CA GLU A 326 -4.24 -6.06 12.52
C GLU A 326 -4.80 -7.09 11.52
N ILE A 327 -6.11 -7.00 11.28
CA ILE A 327 -6.86 -7.97 10.48
C ILE A 327 -7.33 -7.34 9.16
N LEU A 328 -7.75 -6.09 9.19
CA LEU A 328 -8.51 -5.47 8.11
C LEU A 328 -7.65 -5.13 6.89
N PHE A 329 -6.35 -4.89 7.08
CA PHE A 329 -5.40 -4.65 5.98
C PHE A 329 -4.99 -5.93 5.27
N ASN A 330 -5.15 -7.07 5.92
CA ASN A 330 -4.67 -8.34 5.40
C ASN A 330 -5.82 -9.12 4.76
N TYR A 331 -6.19 -8.74 3.53
CA TYR A 331 -7.27 -9.37 2.75
C TYR A 331 -7.12 -10.89 2.58
N GLU A 332 -5.91 -11.43 2.70
CA GLU A 332 -5.65 -12.86 2.64
C GLU A 332 -5.91 -13.58 3.97
N THR A 333 -5.93 -12.84 5.06
CA THR A 333 -6.14 -13.36 6.41
C THR A 333 -7.34 -12.71 7.07
N ARG A 334 -8.50 -12.66 6.40
CA ARG A 334 -9.77 -12.25 7.05
C ARG A 334 -10.05 -13.00 8.35
N ASP A 335 -9.35 -14.10 8.58
CA ASP A 335 -9.32 -14.87 9.83
C ASP A 335 -8.24 -14.39 10.82
N GLY A 336 -7.58 -13.27 10.54
CA GLY A 336 -6.51 -12.73 11.36
C GLY A 336 -5.16 -13.44 11.22
N PHE A 337 -4.19 -13.01 12.00
CA PHE A 337 -2.90 -13.67 12.12
C PHE A 337 -3.11 -14.95 12.96
N LYS A 338 -3.46 -16.07 12.28
CA LYS A 338 -3.91 -17.30 12.93
C LYS A 338 -2.94 -17.78 14.02
N PRO A 339 -3.44 -18.28 15.17
CA PRO A 339 -2.59 -18.75 16.27
C PRO A 339 -1.51 -19.73 15.85
N LYS A 340 -1.80 -20.62 14.90
CA LYS A 340 -0.83 -21.57 14.35
C LYS A 340 0.36 -20.87 13.70
N ARG A 341 0.10 -19.87 12.83
CA ARG A 341 1.16 -19.10 12.15
C ARG A 341 1.93 -18.23 13.13
N CYS A 342 1.24 -17.62 14.07
CA CYS A 342 1.85 -16.88 15.17
C CYS A 342 2.80 -17.79 15.96
N ARG A 343 2.36 -19.00 16.32
CA ARG A 343 3.18 -19.98 17.00
C ARG A 343 4.42 -20.37 16.18
N GLU A 344 4.26 -20.69 14.89
CA GLU A 344 5.37 -21.08 14.00
C GLU A 344 6.49 -20.03 13.95
N LEU A 345 6.12 -18.74 13.98
CA LEU A 345 7.08 -17.63 13.97
C LEU A 345 7.71 -17.37 15.35
N PHE A 346 6.88 -17.20 16.37
CA PHE A 346 7.32 -16.72 17.66
C PHE A 346 7.87 -17.82 18.58
N GLU A 347 7.52 -19.10 18.35
CA GLU A 347 8.07 -20.23 19.12
C GLU A 347 9.58 -20.42 18.88
N LYS A 348 10.05 -20.10 17.67
CA LYS A 348 11.47 -20.17 17.29
C LYS A 348 12.24 -18.92 17.67
N ASN A 349 11.55 -17.82 17.97
CA ASN A 349 12.12 -16.51 18.28
C ASN A 349 11.64 -16.07 19.65
N ILE A 350 12.34 -16.46 20.70
CA ILE A 350 11.94 -16.17 22.09
C ILE A 350 12.49 -14.80 22.47
N LEU A 351 11.62 -13.87 22.79
CA LEU A 351 12.00 -12.55 23.30
C LEU A 351 12.54 -12.68 24.73
N LEU A 352 13.78 -12.29 24.94
CA LEU A 352 14.41 -12.22 26.26
C LEU A 352 14.26 -10.82 26.87
N GLU A 353 14.77 -9.81 26.17
CA GLU A 353 14.78 -8.42 26.61
C GLU A 353 14.41 -7.48 25.47
N PHE A 354 13.96 -6.29 25.83
CA PHE A 354 13.72 -5.18 24.89
C PHE A 354 14.12 -3.86 25.53
N GLU A 355 14.49 -2.91 24.68
CA GLU A 355 14.73 -1.50 25.03
C GLU A 355 14.06 -0.64 23.97
N LEU A 356 13.16 0.24 24.39
CA LEU A 356 12.57 1.26 23.49
C LEU A 356 13.66 2.26 23.12
N THR A 357 13.77 2.58 21.83
CA THR A 357 14.79 3.51 21.32
C THR A 357 14.19 4.76 20.70
N ASN A 358 13.02 4.66 20.07
CA ASN A 358 12.35 5.79 19.46
C ASN A 358 10.84 5.56 19.37
N ILE A 359 10.06 6.65 19.44
CA ILE A 359 8.63 6.66 19.22
C ILE A 359 8.29 7.77 18.26
N ILE A 360 7.59 7.41 17.17
CA ILE A 360 7.12 8.36 16.17
C ILE A 360 5.60 8.38 16.23
N ASP A 361 5.06 9.48 16.70
CA ASP A 361 3.63 9.77 16.68
C ASP A 361 3.23 10.27 15.29
N GLN A 362 2.99 9.32 14.37
CA GLN A 362 2.86 9.59 12.95
C GLN A 362 1.51 10.19 12.56
N ALA A 363 0.45 9.71 13.18
CA ALA A 363 -0.92 10.18 13.00
C ALA A 363 -1.77 9.82 14.22
N ILE A 364 -2.97 10.39 14.32
CA ILE A 364 -3.88 10.13 15.45
C ILE A 364 -4.13 8.63 15.68
N CYS A 365 -4.21 7.85 14.58
CA CYS A 365 -4.46 6.41 14.59
C CYS A 365 -3.25 5.55 14.18
N MET A 366 -2.07 6.15 14.00
CA MET A 366 -0.85 5.45 13.57
C MET A 366 0.36 5.89 14.38
N LYS A 367 1.09 4.91 14.89
CA LYS A 367 2.31 5.10 15.68
C LYS A 367 3.40 4.16 15.16
N VAL A 368 4.66 4.54 15.33
CA VAL A 368 5.79 3.68 15.05
C VAL A 368 6.68 3.62 16.28
N ILE A 369 7.03 2.43 16.71
CA ILE A 369 7.89 2.17 17.87
C ILE A 369 9.15 1.45 17.36
N GLU A 370 10.30 2.03 17.66
CA GLU A 370 11.61 1.41 17.38
C GLU A 370 12.19 0.89 18.69
N LEU A 371 12.74 -0.31 18.66
CA LEU A 371 13.28 -0.97 19.83
C LEU A 371 14.49 -1.85 19.48
N ASN A 372 15.41 -1.97 20.42
CA ASN A 372 16.39 -3.03 20.45
C ASN A 372 15.76 -4.26 21.11
N VAL A 373 16.04 -5.44 20.61
CA VAL A 373 15.55 -6.70 21.14
C VAL A 373 16.70 -7.69 21.32
N GLN A 374 16.61 -8.48 22.37
CA GLN A 374 17.43 -9.66 22.53
C GLN A 374 16.53 -10.88 22.34
N ILE A 375 16.85 -11.68 21.33
CA ILE A 375 16.04 -12.84 20.92
C ILE A 375 16.89 -14.09 20.98
N GLN A 376 16.35 -15.12 21.60
CA GLN A 376 16.89 -16.46 21.53
C GLN A 376 16.28 -17.20 20.35
N LYS A 377 17.12 -17.57 19.37
CA LYS A 377 16.77 -18.39 18.22
C LYS A 377 17.51 -19.72 18.36
N GLU A 378 16.77 -20.81 18.60
CA GLU A 378 17.34 -22.11 18.97
C GLU A 378 18.22 -22.00 20.22
N ASN A 379 19.56 -22.25 20.12
CA ASN A 379 20.52 -22.14 21.22
C ASN A 379 21.39 -20.88 21.14
N LYS A 380 21.09 -19.95 20.24
CA LYS A 380 21.87 -18.73 20.03
C LYS A 380 21.05 -17.48 20.42
N VAL A 381 21.68 -16.63 21.23
CA VAL A 381 21.13 -15.32 21.57
C VAL A 381 21.66 -14.30 20.58
N THR A 382 20.75 -13.52 19.98
CA THR A 382 21.06 -12.47 19.01
C THR A 382 20.43 -11.14 19.44
N ASN A 383 21.15 -10.05 19.22
CA ASN A 383 20.62 -8.71 19.39
C ASN A 383 20.17 -8.19 18.03
N GLY A 384 19.00 -7.58 17.98
CA GLY A 384 18.42 -7.02 16.78
C GLY A 384 17.74 -5.68 17.03
N LYS A 385 17.40 -4.98 15.94
CA LYS A 385 16.57 -3.77 15.98
C LYS A 385 15.27 -4.07 15.28
N MET A 386 14.16 -3.66 15.89
CA MET A 386 12.84 -3.77 15.28
C MET A 386 12.21 -2.38 15.14
N LYS A 387 11.45 -2.22 14.08
CA LYS A 387 10.63 -1.05 13.83
C LYS A 387 9.20 -1.52 13.60
N ILE A 388 8.33 -1.24 14.55
CA ILE A 388 6.97 -1.76 14.60
C ILE A 388 5.97 -0.65 14.41
N GLY A 389 5.16 -0.73 13.38
CA GLY A 389 4.01 0.13 13.17
C GLY A 389 2.80 -0.41 13.92
N MET A 390 2.09 0.50 14.56
CA MET A 390 0.80 0.24 15.20
C MET A 390 -0.28 1.07 14.55
N VAL A 391 -1.47 0.48 14.44
CA VAL A 391 -2.67 1.14 13.96
C VAL A 391 -3.81 0.96 14.96
N TYR A 392 -4.65 1.98 15.10
CA TYR A 392 -5.87 1.84 15.88
C TYR A 392 -6.98 1.28 15.01
N GLU A 393 -7.29 0.00 15.20
CA GLU A 393 -8.26 -0.77 14.41
C GLU A 393 -9.61 -0.77 15.12
N GLY A 394 -10.65 -0.28 14.41
CA GLY A 394 -12.05 -0.41 14.82
C GLY A 394 -12.67 -1.70 14.32
N LYS A 395 -13.98 -1.88 14.54
CA LYS A 395 -14.68 -3.10 14.08
C LYS A 395 -14.76 -3.22 12.56
N GLU A 396 -14.88 -2.10 11.85
CA GLU A 396 -15.04 -2.05 10.40
C GLU A 396 -14.01 -1.12 9.73
N ASP A 397 -13.36 -0.27 10.50
CA ASP A 397 -12.42 0.75 10.04
C ASP A 397 -11.01 0.49 10.55
N ILE A 398 -10.06 0.32 9.64
CA ILE A 398 -8.64 0.12 9.96
C ILE A 398 -8.06 1.34 10.66
N PHE A 399 -8.44 2.54 10.22
CA PHE A 399 -7.96 3.81 10.77
C PHE A 399 -9.05 4.47 11.63
N ALA A 400 -9.46 3.77 12.67
CA ALA A 400 -10.41 4.31 13.63
C ALA A 400 -9.77 5.44 14.47
N ILE A 401 -10.57 6.39 14.92
CA ILE A 401 -10.11 7.50 15.75
C ILE A 401 -10.23 7.09 17.22
N PRO A 402 -9.12 6.99 17.99
CA PRO A 402 -9.15 6.50 19.37
C PRO A 402 -10.14 7.22 20.29
N GLU A 403 -10.29 8.54 20.12
CA GLU A 403 -11.18 9.37 20.94
C GLU A 403 -12.69 9.19 20.62
N LYS A 404 -13.00 8.58 19.48
CA LYS A 404 -14.38 8.51 18.97
C LYS A 404 -14.88 7.09 18.78
N ASN A 405 -14.02 6.18 18.36
CA ASN A 405 -14.37 4.84 17.97
C ASN A 405 -13.90 3.82 19.01
N ASN A 406 -14.71 2.79 19.26
CA ASN A 406 -14.25 1.63 20.00
C ASN A 406 -13.35 0.78 19.11
N GLY A 407 -12.11 0.66 19.48
CA GLY A 407 -11.10 -0.11 18.76
C GLY A 407 -9.96 -0.52 19.67
N GLU A 408 -8.92 -1.07 19.08
CA GLU A 408 -7.70 -1.51 19.77
C GLU A 408 -6.47 -1.17 18.93
N TRP A 409 -5.35 -0.91 19.62
CA TRP A 409 -4.06 -0.79 18.96
C TRP A 409 -3.57 -2.16 18.52
N LYS A 410 -3.29 -2.30 17.22
CA LYS A 410 -2.81 -3.53 16.59
C LYS A 410 -1.47 -3.30 15.92
N ILE A 411 -0.69 -4.36 15.81
CA ILE A 411 0.62 -4.36 15.13
C ILE A 411 0.42 -4.76 13.68
N TYR A 412 1.17 -4.14 12.77
CA TYR A 412 1.24 -4.60 11.38
C TYR A 412 1.96 -5.95 11.29
N PRO A 413 1.32 -7.02 10.76
CA PRO A 413 1.94 -8.36 10.68
C PRO A 413 3.26 -8.39 9.91
N GLN A 414 3.43 -7.52 8.92
CA GLN A 414 4.65 -7.41 8.13
C GLN A 414 5.85 -6.91 8.94
N ASP A 415 5.65 -6.19 10.03
CA ASP A 415 6.73 -5.58 10.81
C ASP A 415 7.48 -6.59 11.68
N VAL A 416 6.87 -7.75 11.92
CA VAL A 416 7.53 -8.87 12.62
C VAL A 416 8.17 -9.87 11.65
N SER A 417 8.13 -9.60 10.35
CA SER A 417 8.71 -10.48 9.33
C SER A 417 10.23 -10.64 9.44
N VAL A 418 10.93 -9.65 10.02
CA VAL A 418 12.36 -9.74 10.34
C VAL A 418 12.69 -10.96 11.22
N LEU A 419 11.71 -11.53 11.92
CA LEU A 419 11.90 -12.75 12.72
C LEU A 419 11.96 -14.03 11.85
N TYR A 420 11.66 -13.96 10.55
CA TYR A 420 11.83 -15.09 9.63
C TYR A 420 13.28 -15.25 9.15
N GLU A 421 14.10 -14.20 9.26
CA GLU A 421 15.53 -14.20 8.98
C GLU A 421 16.32 -14.82 10.15
#